data_af28f946ea4c1dd321a5d96e7074ce5d
#
_entry.id   af28f946ea4c1dd321a5d96e7074ce5d
#
_cell.length_a   1.000
_cell.length_b   1.000
_cell.length_c   1.000
_cell.angle_alpha   90.00
_cell.angle_beta   90.00
_cell.angle_gamma   90.00
#
_symmetry.space_group_name_H-M   'P 1'
#
loop_
_entity.id
_entity.type
_entity.pdbx_description
1 polymer ?
#
loop_
_entity_poly.entity_id
_entity_poly.type
_entity_poly.pdbx_seq_one_letter_code
_entity_poly.pdbx_strand_id
1 'polypeptide(L)'
;MGRLLIIIPVMLLAACGKDEKPVVPAVFRVRFATTQGDIVVEAAKAWAPHGVDRFYELVNMRYFDQNYFFRVVPGFIAQFGVNKDYDIHDRWRKYFIADDPRVEMNVRGTLAFAQSGPHTRATEIFINLADNKGLDQQDFVPFAKVIQGMDVADKLYAGYGEMMPVGKFIDPNRVENATNAYLEPRFPKLDKIQRATFLK
;
A
#
# COMPACT_ATOMS: atom_id res chain seq x y z
N MET A 1 37.32 62.23 21.45
CA MET A 1 36.69 61.14 22.17
C MET A 1 35.99 60.27 21.12
N GLY A 2 36.69 59.28 20.57
CA GLY A 2 36.17 58.36 19.55
C GLY A 2 35.55 57.14 20.21
N ARG A 3 34.28 56.85 19.92
CA ARG A 3 33.58 55.62 20.32
C ARG A 3 33.88 54.51 19.32
N LEU A 4 34.58 53.49 19.78
CA LEU A 4 34.84 52.24 19.01
C LEU A 4 33.56 51.37 19.03
N LEU A 5 32.93 51.18 17.86
CA LEU A 5 31.81 50.23 17.69
C LEU A 5 32.41 48.84 17.49
N ILE A 6 32.21 47.96 18.46
CA ILE A 6 32.53 46.53 18.32
C ILE A 6 31.35 45.85 17.66
N ILE A 7 31.52 45.40 16.40
CA ILE A 7 30.56 44.56 15.69
C ILE A 7 30.88 43.12 16.05
N ILE A 8 29.99 42.48 16.80
CA ILE A 8 30.05 41.02 17.10
C ILE A 8 29.37 40.28 15.95
N PRO A 9 30.06 39.41 15.21
CA PRO A 9 29.40 38.60 14.20
C PRO A 9 28.52 37.54 14.87
N VAL A 10 27.21 37.59 14.61
CA VAL A 10 26.27 36.52 14.97
C VAL A 10 26.52 35.36 14.04
N MET A 11 27.16 34.31 14.53
CA MET A 11 27.37 33.06 13.81
C MET A 11 26.05 32.28 13.81
N LEU A 12 25.31 32.30 12.68
CA LEU A 12 24.11 31.50 12.48
C LEU A 12 24.55 30.03 12.35
N LEU A 13 24.43 29.26 13.40
CA LEU A 13 24.54 27.80 13.36
C LEU A 13 23.33 27.29 12.60
N ALA A 14 23.51 26.95 11.31
CA ALA A 14 22.58 26.17 10.55
C ALA A 14 22.52 24.76 11.17
N ALA A 15 21.48 24.49 11.95
CA ALA A 15 21.17 23.15 12.41
C ALA A 15 20.81 22.32 11.18
N CYS A 16 21.74 21.47 10.73
CA CYS A 16 21.50 20.44 9.75
C CYS A 16 20.59 19.40 10.42
N GLY A 17 19.26 19.56 10.27
CA GLY A 17 18.28 18.58 10.72
C GLY A 17 18.56 17.29 9.94
N LYS A 18 19.06 16.26 10.61
CA LYS A 18 19.03 14.90 10.09
C LYS A 18 17.55 14.56 9.96
N ASP A 19 17.09 14.28 8.75
CA ASP A 19 15.78 13.66 8.52
C ASP A 19 15.81 12.27 9.16
N GLU A 20 15.49 12.20 10.45
CA GLU A 20 15.31 10.93 11.14
C GLU A 20 14.08 10.27 10.54
N LYS A 21 14.29 9.10 9.89
CA LYS A 21 13.16 8.28 9.40
C LYS A 21 12.23 8.00 10.59
N PRO A 22 10.91 8.16 10.42
CA PRO A 22 9.98 7.92 11.52
C PRO A 22 10.14 6.50 12.03
N VAL A 23 10.22 6.34 13.35
CA VAL A 23 10.30 5.03 13.99
C VAL A 23 8.99 4.30 13.74
N VAL A 24 9.03 3.23 12.96
CA VAL A 24 7.85 2.41 12.66
C VAL A 24 7.51 1.55 13.89
N PRO A 25 6.28 1.63 14.43
CA PRO A 25 5.85 0.79 15.56
C PRO A 25 5.94 -0.70 15.24
N ALA A 26 6.16 -1.54 16.27
CA ALA A 26 6.18 -2.97 16.11
C ALA A 26 4.83 -3.54 15.64
N VAL A 27 3.74 -2.92 16.08
CA VAL A 27 2.36 -3.20 15.64
C VAL A 27 1.63 -1.88 15.48
N PHE A 28 0.85 -1.74 14.43
CA PHE A 28 -0.03 -0.59 14.23
C PHE A 28 -1.26 -0.97 13.41
N ARG A 29 -2.27 -0.12 13.49
CA ARG A 29 -3.55 -0.32 12.80
C ARG A 29 -3.78 0.77 11.78
N VAL A 30 -4.36 0.38 10.65
CA VAL A 30 -4.75 1.28 9.56
C VAL A 30 -6.21 1.05 9.24
N ARG A 31 -6.98 2.13 9.16
CA ARG A 31 -8.33 2.13 8.61
C ARG A 31 -8.28 2.52 7.15
N PHE A 32 -8.78 1.67 6.30
CA PHE A 32 -9.16 1.98 4.93
C PHE A 32 -10.64 2.38 4.90
N ALA A 33 -10.94 3.68 4.79
CA ALA A 33 -12.28 4.15 4.50
C ALA A 33 -12.55 3.90 3.01
N THR A 34 -13.36 2.90 2.68
CA THR A 34 -13.66 2.50 1.29
C THR A 34 -15.04 2.98 0.85
N THR A 35 -15.36 2.82 -0.43
CA THR A 35 -16.70 3.07 -0.98
C THR A 35 -17.77 2.11 -0.47
N GLN A 36 -17.37 0.93 0.08
CA GLN A 36 -18.28 -0.08 0.64
C GLN A 36 -18.35 -0.05 2.18
N GLY A 37 -17.54 0.78 2.84
CA GLY A 37 -17.41 0.87 4.29
C GLY A 37 -15.96 0.80 4.76
N ASP A 38 -15.75 0.67 6.06
CA ASP A 38 -14.43 0.65 6.65
C ASP A 38 -13.85 -0.78 6.71
N ILE A 39 -12.58 -0.91 6.33
CA ILE A 39 -11.76 -2.10 6.56
C ILE A 39 -10.61 -1.69 7.48
N VAL A 40 -10.47 -2.36 8.63
CA VAL A 40 -9.38 -2.11 9.57
C VAL A 40 -8.38 -3.25 9.50
N VAL A 41 -7.12 -2.92 9.28
CA VAL A 41 -6.02 -3.87 9.24
C VAL A 41 -5.03 -3.63 10.37
N GLU A 42 -4.43 -4.70 10.88
CA GLU A 42 -3.36 -4.67 11.86
C GLU A 42 -2.10 -5.25 11.22
N ALA A 43 -1.04 -4.45 11.16
CA ALA A 43 0.28 -4.83 10.65
C ALA A 43 1.24 -5.11 11.80
N ALA A 44 2.05 -6.18 11.70
CA ALA A 44 2.98 -6.61 12.73
C ALA A 44 4.38 -6.88 12.15
N LYS A 45 5.40 -6.15 12.61
CA LYS A 45 6.80 -6.33 12.18
C LYS A 45 7.32 -7.76 12.37
N ALA A 46 6.80 -8.46 13.38
CA ALA A 46 7.16 -9.85 13.62
C ALA A 46 6.81 -10.79 12.46
N TRP A 47 5.87 -10.41 11.58
CA TRP A 47 5.47 -11.20 10.43
C TRP A 47 6.37 -10.98 9.20
N ALA A 48 6.64 -9.70 8.89
CA ALA A 48 7.38 -9.30 7.70
C ALA A 48 7.94 -7.88 7.88
N PRO A 49 9.10 -7.69 8.52
CA PRO A 49 9.61 -6.36 8.87
C PRO A 49 9.79 -5.41 7.68
N HIS A 50 10.31 -5.86 6.54
CA HIS A 50 10.46 -5.02 5.35
C HIS A 50 9.11 -4.63 4.76
N GLY A 51 8.16 -5.58 4.68
CA GLY A 51 6.80 -5.31 4.21
C GLY A 51 6.06 -4.32 5.11
N VAL A 52 6.17 -4.47 6.44
CA VAL A 52 5.53 -3.58 7.42
C VAL A 52 6.13 -2.18 7.37
N ASP A 53 7.45 -2.04 7.25
CA ASP A 53 8.10 -0.74 7.13
C ASP A 53 7.65 -0.03 5.84
N ARG A 54 7.58 -0.73 4.70
CA ARG A 54 7.07 -0.19 3.44
C ARG A 54 5.60 0.20 3.57
N PHE A 55 4.76 -0.62 4.17
CA PHE A 55 3.34 -0.32 4.36
C PHE A 55 3.13 0.94 5.21
N TYR A 56 3.88 1.07 6.31
CA TYR A 56 3.86 2.27 7.15
C TYR A 56 4.23 3.52 6.36
N GLU A 57 5.32 3.47 5.59
CA GLU A 57 5.80 4.56 4.74
C GLU A 57 4.71 5.00 3.74
N LEU A 58 4.10 4.06 3.01
CA LEU A 58 3.05 4.32 2.04
C LEU A 58 1.78 4.93 2.69
N VAL A 59 1.37 4.45 3.85
CA VAL A 59 0.23 5.04 4.59
C VAL A 59 0.57 6.46 5.07
N ASN A 60 1.77 6.66 5.61
CA ASN A 60 2.21 7.96 6.12
C ASN A 60 2.22 9.04 5.03
N MET A 61 2.63 8.69 3.82
CA MET A 61 2.61 9.60 2.67
C MET A 61 1.27 9.64 1.92
N ARG A 62 0.22 9.00 2.46
CA ARG A 62 -1.13 8.94 1.88
C ARG A 62 -1.17 8.30 0.48
N TYR A 63 -0.27 7.38 0.21
CA TYR A 63 -0.14 6.70 -1.07
C TYR A 63 -1.43 5.99 -1.49
N PHE A 64 -2.17 5.42 -0.53
CA PHE A 64 -3.39 4.65 -0.79
C PHE A 64 -4.66 5.50 -0.88
N ASP A 65 -4.60 6.83 -0.71
CA ASP A 65 -5.77 7.70 -0.86
C ASP A 65 -6.26 7.69 -2.32
N GLN A 66 -7.55 7.46 -2.53
CA GLN A 66 -8.20 7.31 -3.85
C GLN A 66 -7.69 6.11 -4.68
N ASN A 67 -7.21 5.07 -4.02
CA ASN A 67 -6.67 3.87 -4.65
C ASN A 67 -7.79 2.88 -5.00
N TYR A 68 -7.87 2.42 -6.23
CA TYR A 68 -8.88 1.46 -6.66
C TYR A 68 -8.50 0.01 -6.33
N PHE A 69 -9.51 -0.81 -5.99
CA PHE A 69 -9.39 -2.26 -6.01
C PHE A 69 -9.55 -2.73 -7.46
N PHE A 70 -8.46 -2.69 -8.20
CA PHE A 70 -8.48 -2.92 -9.65
C PHE A 70 -8.57 -4.39 -10.05
N ARG A 71 -8.37 -5.31 -9.12
CA ARG A 71 -8.54 -6.75 -9.30
C ARG A 71 -9.25 -7.34 -8.09
N VAL A 72 -10.49 -7.78 -8.26
CA VAL A 72 -11.27 -8.44 -7.22
C VAL A 72 -11.78 -9.76 -7.77
N VAL A 73 -11.28 -10.86 -7.21
CA VAL A 73 -11.64 -12.24 -7.58
C VAL A 73 -12.25 -12.91 -6.37
N PRO A 74 -13.59 -13.11 -6.33
CA PRO A 74 -14.27 -13.75 -5.20
C PRO A 74 -13.67 -15.12 -4.88
N GLY A 75 -13.50 -15.39 -3.58
CA GLY A 75 -12.87 -16.64 -3.14
C GLY A 75 -11.35 -16.72 -3.41
N PHE A 76 -10.73 -15.59 -3.81
CA PHE A 76 -9.29 -15.49 -4.01
C PHE A 76 -8.73 -14.23 -3.37
N ILE A 77 -8.65 -13.09 -4.07
CA ILE A 77 -8.05 -11.87 -3.56
C ILE A 77 -8.80 -10.60 -3.96
N ALA A 78 -8.56 -9.50 -3.22
CA ALA A 78 -8.85 -8.11 -3.62
C ALA A 78 -7.54 -7.31 -3.64
N GLN A 79 -7.08 -6.86 -4.81
CA GLN A 79 -5.79 -6.24 -5.04
C GLN A 79 -5.92 -4.74 -5.32
N PHE A 80 -5.03 -3.95 -4.71
CA PHE A 80 -4.91 -2.50 -4.84
C PHE A 80 -3.43 -2.10 -4.72
N GLY A 81 -3.10 -0.80 -4.81
CA GLY A 81 -1.72 -0.33 -4.59
C GLY A 81 -1.13 0.41 -5.79
N VAL A 82 -1.98 0.82 -6.73
CA VAL A 82 -1.60 1.74 -7.82
C VAL A 82 -2.04 3.15 -7.43
N ASN A 83 -1.12 4.06 -7.22
CA ASN A 83 -1.43 5.43 -6.82
C ASN A 83 -2.20 6.16 -7.93
N LYS A 84 -3.12 7.05 -7.54
CA LYS A 84 -3.90 7.88 -8.47
C LYS A 84 -3.05 8.76 -9.38
N ASP A 85 -1.90 9.21 -8.87
CA ASP A 85 -0.94 10.05 -9.57
C ASP A 85 0.14 9.17 -10.20
N TYR A 86 0.29 9.29 -11.52
CA TYR A 86 1.22 8.46 -12.28
C TYR A 86 2.68 8.70 -11.88
N ASP A 87 3.11 9.93 -11.65
CA ASP A 87 4.51 10.22 -11.35
C ASP A 87 4.91 9.67 -9.97
N ILE A 88 3.98 9.72 -9.00
CA ILE A 88 4.15 9.09 -7.70
C ILE A 88 4.20 7.57 -7.87
N HIS A 89 3.25 7.00 -8.63
CA HIS A 89 3.19 5.56 -8.87
C HIS A 89 4.45 5.05 -9.56
N ASP A 90 4.85 5.68 -10.68
CA ASP A 90 6.01 5.24 -11.47
C ASP A 90 7.32 5.26 -10.67
N ARG A 91 7.47 6.20 -9.76
CA ARG A 91 8.61 6.26 -8.84
C ARG A 91 8.59 5.09 -7.86
N TRP A 92 7.44 4.86 -7.18
CA TRP A 92 7.34 3.92 -6.09
C TRP A 92 7.27 2.46 -6.54
N ARG A 93 6.65 2.16 -7.68
CA ARG A 93 6.58 0.80 -8.24
C ARG A 93 7.94 0.20 -8.60
N LYS A 94 8.95 1.04 -8.75
CA LYS A 94 10.35 0.65 -9.04
C LYS A 94 11.21 0.58 -7.79
N TYR A 95 10.70 1.05 -6.67
CA TYR A 95 11.43 1.06 -5.41
C TYR A 95 11.14 -0.21 -4.62
N PHE A 96 11.80 -1.29 -5.03
CA PHE A 96 11.61 -2.62 -4.47
C PHE A 96 12.14 -2.75 -3.05
N ILE A 97 11.54 -3.69 -2.29
CA ILE A 97 12.01 -4.11 -0.96
C ILE A 97 12.50 -5.55 -1.00
N ALA A 98 13.46 -5.87 -0.12
CA ALA A 98 13.94 -7.22 0.07
C ALA A 98 12.81 -8.14 0.56
N ASP A 99 12.90 -9.44 0.24
CA ASP A 99 11.93 -10.40 0.75
C ASP A 99 12.10 -10.62 2.24
N ASP A 100 10.96 -10.82 2.90
CA ASP A 100 10.91 -11.25 4.29
C ASP A 100 10.78 -12.77 4.37
N PRO A 101 11.31 -13.42 5.43
CA PRO A 101 10.99 -14.81 5.70
C PRO A 101 9.50 -14.93 6.04
N ARG A 102 8.83 -15.96 5.51
CA ARG A 102 7.42 -16.18 5.81
C ARG A 102 7.25 -16.72 7.23
N VAL A 103 6.45 -16.01 8.01
CA VAL A 103 6.04 -16.38 9.37
C VAL A 103 4.57 -16.83 9.38
N GLU A 104 3.73 -16.15 8.63
CA GLU A 104 2.30 -16.40 8.54
C GLU A 104 1.90 -16.95 7.18
N MET A 105 0.73 -17.58 7.12
CA MET A 105 0.18 -18.19 5.90
C MET A 105 -0.84 -17.25 5.23
N ASN A 106 -1.04 -17.43 3.93
CA ASN A 106 -2.05 -16.70 3.15
C ASN A 106 -3.45 -17.26 3.42
N VAL A 107 -3.93 -17.08 4.64
CA VAL A 107 -5.30 -17.42 5.03
C VAL A 107 -6.24 -16.23 4.84
N ARG A 108 -7.54 -16.49 4.81
CA ARG A 108 -8.56 -15.45 4.69
C ARG A 108 -8.32 -14.30 5.67
N GLY A 109 -8.33 -13.08 5.15
CA GLY A 109 -8.15 -11.84 5.90
C GLY A 109 -6.70 -11.37 6.00
N THR A 110 -5.68 -12.17 5.66
CA THR A 110 -4.29 -11.70 5.63
C THR A 110 -4.02 -10.83 4.41
N LEU A 111 -3.04 -9.91 4.54
CA LEU A 111 -2.57 -9.03 3.47
C LEU A 111 -1.11 -9.36 3.15
N ALA A 112 -0.81 -9.44 1.85
CA ALA A 112 0.56 -9.59 1.34
C ALA A 112 0.81 -8.63 0.18
N PHE A 113 2.10 -8.33 -0.07
CA PHE A 113 2.49 -7.59 -1.27
C PHE A 113 2.44 -8.50 -2.50
N ALA A 114 1.95 -7.96 -3.63
CA ALA A 114 2.12 -8.58 -4.93
C ALA A 114 3.59 -8.51 -5.36
N GLN A 115 4.02 -9.49 -6.14
CA GLN A 115 5.38 -9.59 -6.66
C GLN A 115 5.39 -10.30 -8.01
N SER A 116 6.41 -10.04 -8.82
CA SER A 116 6.67 -10.71 -10.11
C SER A 116 7.85 -11.68 -10.04
N GLY A 117 8.40 -11.92 -8.85
CA GLY A 117 9.56 -12.75 -8.54
C GLY A 117 10.28 -12.27 -7.28
N PRO A 118 11.39 -12.87 -6.90
CA PRO A 118 12.15 -12.50 -5.72
C PRO A 118 12.56 -11.02 -5.73
N HIS A 119 12.44 -10.36 -4.57
CA HIS A 119 12.84 -8.96 -4.35
C HIS A 119 12.16 -7.94 -5.27
N THR A 120 10.92 -8.20 -5.72
CA THR A 120 10.17 -7.29 -6.61
C THR A 120 8.93 -6.68 -5.95
N ARG A 121 8.73 -6.88 -4.64
CA ARG A 121 7.66 -6.25 -3.87
C ARG A 121 7.85 -4.73 -3.83
N ALA A 122 6.81 -3.95 -4.11
CA ALA A 122 6.90 -2.49 -4.14
C ALA A 122 5.72 -1.79 -3.43
N THR A 123 4.56 -1.70 -4.10
CA THR A 123 3.40 -0.93 -3.61
C THR A 123 2.08 -1.67 -3.68
N GLU A 124 1.96 -2.66 -4.59
CA GLU A 124 0.73 -3.40 -4.74
C GLU A 124 0.53 -4.41 -3.61
N ILE A 125 -0.68 -4.43 -3.07
CA ILE A 125 -1.09 -5.23 -1.93
C ILE A 125 -2.39 -5.94 -2.28
N PHE A 126 -2.57 -7.14 -1.78
CA PHE A 126 -3.85 -7.84 -1.85
C PHE A 126 -4.33 -8.29 -0.47
N ILE A 127 -5.65 -8.33 -0.31
CA ILE A 127 -6.35 -8.97 0.81
C ILE A 127 -6.74 -10.37 0.37
N ASN A 128 -6.41 -11.38 1.15
CA ASN A 128 -6.87 -12.75 0.92
C ASN A 128 -8.37 -12.85 1.26
N LEU A 129 -9.23 -13.15 0.28
CA LEU A 129 -10.66 -13.36 0.46
C LEU A 129 -11.00 -14.82 0.83
N ALA A 130 -10.02 -15.72 0.74
CA ALA A 130 -10.10 -17.12 1.12
C ALA A 130 -8.73 -17.61 1.63
N ASP A 131 -8.64 -18.89 2.01
CA ASP A 131 -7.38 -19.56 2.34
C ASP A 131 -6.65 -19.93 1.04
N ASN A 132 -5.60 -19.20 0.73
CA ASN A 132 -4.87 -19.28 -0.53
C ASN A 132 -3.52 -19.99 -0.37
N LYS A 133 -3.52 -21.27 0.04
CA LYS A 133 -2.30 -22.06 0.29
C LYS A 133 -1.33 -22.12 -0.91
N GLY A 134 -1.82 -21.96 -2.14
CA GLY A 134 -0.97 -21.89 -3.34
C GLY A 134 -0.07 -20.66 -3.38
N LEU A 135 -0.45 -19.56 -2.72
CA LEU A 135 0.37 -18.35 -2.61
C LEU A 135 1.55 -18.53 -1.67
N ASP A 136 1.42 -19.42 -0.68
CA ASP A 136 2.52 -19.75 0.23
C ASP A 136 3.68 -20.46 -0.52
N GLN A 137 3.35 -21.27 -1.52
CA GLN A 137 4.33 -21.96 -2.36
C GLN A 137 5.03 -21.01 -3.36
N GLN A 138 4.50 -19.81 -3.54
CA GLN A 138 5.02 -18.76 -4.43
C GLN A 138 5.67 -17.61 -3.65
N ASP A 139 5.95 -17.82 -2.36
CA ASP A 139 6.62 -16.89 -1.45
C ASP A 139 5.93 -15.54 -1.29
N PHE A 140 4.59 -15.49 -1.44
CA PHE A 140 3.82 -14.33 -0.99
C PHE A 140 3.77 -14.33 0.54
N VAL A 141 4.32 -13.28 1.15
CA VAL A 141 4.52 -13.20 2.60
C VAL A 141 3.51 -12.24 3.23
N PRO A 142 2.58 -12.74 4.08
CA PRO A 142 1.66 -11.89 4.82
C PRO A 142 2.41 -10.97 5.81
N PHE A 143 1.99 -9.70 5.87
CA PHE A 143 2.55 -8.69 6.77
C PHE A 143 1.49 -8.08 7.70
N ALA A 144 0.21 -8.27 7.40
CA ALA A 144 -0.92 -7.70 8.12
C ALA A 144 -2.14 -8.61 8.02
N LYS A 145 -3.16 -8.33 8.84
CA LYS A 145 -4.48 -8.98 8.79
C LYS A 145 -5.62 -7.98 8.94
N VAL A 146 -6.73 -8.26 8.30
CA VAL A 146 -8.01 -7.56 8.56
C VAL A 146 -8.51 -7.98 9.94
N ILE A 147 -8.73 -7.00 10.82
CA ILE A 147 -9.29 -7.22 12.16
C ILE A 147 -10.75 -6.75 12.27
N GLN A 148 -11.22 -5.97 11.28
CA GLN A 148 -12.62 -5.53 11.16
C GLN A 148 -12.93 -5.25 9.68
N GLY A 149 -14.15 -5.57 9.24
CA GLY A 149 -14.63 -5.24 7.88
C GLY A 149 -14.32 -6.28 6.82
N MET A 150 -14.12 -7.57 7.17
CA MET A 150 -14.04 -8.64 6.17
C MET A 150 -15.33 -8.79 5.35
N ASP A 151 -16.48 -8.52 5.93
CA ASP A 151 -17.76 -8.45 5.21
C ASP A 151 -17.83 -7.28 4.23
N VAL A 152 -17.10 -6.19 4.48
CA VAL A 152 -16.90 -5.08 3.54
C VAL A 152 -15.99 -5.51 2.39
N ALA A 153 -14.89 -6.20 2.70
CA ALA A 153 -13.99 -6.74 1.68
C ALA A 153 -14.69 -7.72 0.72
N ASP A 154 -15.63 -8.52 1.21
CA ASP A 154 -16.43 -9.45 0.39
C ASP A 154 -17.44 -8.73 -0.53
N LYS A 155 -17.83 -7.48 -0.22
CA LYS A 155 -18.77 -6.68 -1.03
C LYS A 155 -18.08 -5.87 -2.12
N LEU A 156 -16.74 -5.84 -2.16
CA LEU A 156 -16.01 -5.12 -3.20
C LEU A 156 -16.42 -5.62 -4.59
N TYR A 157 -16.63 -4.67 -5.50
CA TYR A 157 -17.16 -4.97 -6.83
C TYR A 157 -16.21 -5.88 -7.64
N ALA A 158 -16.65 -7.09 -7.91
CA ALA A 158 -15.91 -8.14 -8.61
C ALA A 158 -16.31 -8.33 -10.09
N GLY A 159 -17.22 -7.50 -10.62
CA GLY A 159 -17.78 -7.71 -11.96
C GLY A 159 -16.80 -7.50 -13.11
N TYR A 160 -15.59 -6.98 -12.86
CA TYR A 160 -14.50 -6.90 -13.84
C TYR A 160 -13.52 -8.07 -13.72
N GLY A 161 -13.58 -8.83 -12.62
CA GLY A 161 -12.89 -10.11 -12.44
C GLY A 161 -11.37 -10.03 -12.47
N GLU A 162 -10.81 -11.02 -13.17
CA GLU A 162 -9.36 -11.14 -13.36
C GLU A 162 -8.84 -10.10 -14.37
N MET A 163 -7.59 -9.65 -14.21
CA MET A 163 -6.95 -8.75 -15.16
C MET A 163 -6.52 -9.51 -16.42
N MET A 164 -6.88 -8.97 -17.58
CA MET A 164 -6.48 -9.50 -18.88
C MET A 164 -6.20 -8.36 -19.87
N PRO A 165 -5.19 -8.47 -20.73
CA PRO A 165 -4.86 -7.42 -21.71
C PRO A 165 -5.83 -7.34 -22.91
N VAL A 166 -7.00 -7.97 -22.81
CA VAL A 166 -7.97 -8.08 -23.92
C VAL A 166 -9.42 -7.82 -23.48
N GLY A 167 -10.18 -7.20 -24.35
CA GLY A 167 -11.62 -7.06 -24.22
C GLY A 167 -12.08 -6.09 -23.13
N LYS A 168 -13.07 -6.49 -22.34
CA LYS A 168 -13.71 -5.69 -21.27
C LYS A 168 -13.01 -5.78 -19.93
N PHE A 169 -11.94 -6.54 -19.83
CA PHE A 169 -11.19 -6.74 -18.60
C PHE A 169 -10.23 -5.59 -18.36
N ILE A 170 -9.79 -5.45 -17.12
CA ILE A 170 -8.78 -4.47 -16.74
C ILE A 170 -7.42 -4.95 -17.27
N ASP A 171 -6.79 -4.11 -18.10
CA ASP A 171 -5.47 -4.41 -18.66
C ASP A 171 -4.39 -4.01 -17.64
N PRO A 172 -3.60 -4.95 -17.12
CA PRO A 172 -2.58 -4.67 -16.12
C PRO A 172 -1.54 -3.64 -16.59
N ASN A 173 -1.11 -3.69 -17.85
CA ASN A 173 -0.14 -2.73 -18.37
C ASN A 173 -0.70 -1.30 -18.40
N ARG A 174 -2.00 -1.14 -18.66
CA ARG A 174 -2.65 0.17 -18.67
C ARG A 174 -2.91 0.71 -17.27
N VAL A 175 -3.19 -0.16 -16.29
CA VAL A 175 -3.27 0.23 -14.88
C VAL A 175 -1.95 0.83 -14.45
N GLU A 176 -0.85 0.14 -14.73
CA GLU A 176 0.50 0.54 -14.38
C GLU A 176 0.96 1.85 -15.05
N ASN A 177 0.52 2.10 -16.28
CA ASN A 177 1.01 3.21 -17.07
C ASN A 177 0.05 4.42 -17.17
N ALA A 178 -1.18 4.29 -16.68
CA ALA A 178 -2.17 5.37 -16.75
C ALA A 178 -3.04 5.51 -15.48
N THR A 179 -2.84 4.64 -14.48
CA THR A 179 -3.46 4.72 -13.15
C THR A 179 -4.98 5.04 -13.16
N ASN A 180 -5.44 5.96 -12.34
CA ASN A 180 -6.85 6.36 -12.27
C ASN A 180 -7.37 6.98 -13.57
N ALA A 181 -6.52 7.64 -14.37
CA ALA A 181 -6.92 8.19 -15.68
C ALA A 181 -7.38 7.08 -16.66
N TYR A 182 -6.90 5.85 -16.48
CA TYR A 182 -7.39 4.69 -17.21
C TYR A 182 -8.63 4.07 -16.55
N LEU A 183 -8.62 3.94 -15.21
CA LEU A 183 -9.64 3.19 -14.48
C LEU A 183 -10.99 3.95 -14.41
N GLU A 184 -10.98 5.22 -14.07
CA GLU A 184 -12.20 6.00 -13.79
C GLU A 184 -13.19 6.04 -14.97
N PRO A 185 -12.78 6.38 -16.20
CA PRO A 185 -13.74 6.48 -17.31
C PRO A 185 -14.22 5.13 -17.86
N ARG A 186 -13.48 4.04 -17.62
CA ARG A 186 -13.75 2.72 -18.19
C ARG A 186 -14.37 1.72 -17.24
N PHE A 187 -14.09 1.87 -15.94
CA PHE A 187 -14.48 0.93 -14.91
C PHE A 187 -15.19 1.63 -13.74
N PRO A 188 -16.32 2.34 -14.01
CA PRO A 188 -16.96 3.23 -13.03
C PRO A 188 -17.56 2.51 -11.81
N LYS A 189 -17.66 1.17 -11.83
CA LYS A 189 -18.16 0.38 -10.71
C LYS A 189 -17.06 -0.09 -9.75
N LEU A 190 -15.78 0.18 -10.05
CA LEU A 190 -14.70 -0.20 -9.14
C LEU A 190 -14.85 0.51 -7.80
N ASP A 191 -14.71 -0.25 -6.74
CA ASP A 191 -14.58 0.29 -5.39
C ASP A 191 -13.16 0.82 -5.16
N LYS A 192 -13.05 1.78 -4.25
CA LYS A 192 -11.76 2.40 -3.92
C LYS A 192 -11.61 2.66 -2.44
N ILE A 193 -10.37 2.73 -2.02
CA ILE A 193 -9.95 3.33 -0.75
C ILE A 193 -10.05 4.84 -0.92
N GLN A 194 -10.99 5.49 -0.26
CA GLN A 194 -11.12 6.94 -0.25
C GLN A 194 -10.00 7.58 0.56
N ARG A 195 -9.65 6.94 1.69
CA ARG A 195 -8.56 7.37 2.57
C ARG A 195 -8.02 6.22 3.40
N ALA A 196 -6.68 6.19 3.57
CA ALA A 196 -5.98 5.33 4.53
C ALA A 196 -5.47 6.18 5.72
N THR A 197 -5.77 5.76 6.96
CA THR A 197 -5.38 6.50 8.17
C THR A 197 -4.93 5.55 9.28
N PHE A 198 -3.88 5.94 10.02
CA PHE A 198 -3.53 5.24 11.25
C PHE A 198 -4.63 5.38 12.29
N LEU A 199 -4.89 4.31 13.02
CA LEU A 199 -5.70 4.34 14.24
C LEU A 199 -4.80 4.45 15.46
N LYS A 200 -5.27 5.19 16.47
CA LYS A 200 -4.59 5.36 17.76
C LYS A 200 -4.79 4.12 18.63
#